data_2d2458a7d086bda3e5dc9efd13edf2a6
#
_entry.id   2d2458a7d086bda3e5dc9efd13edf2a6
#
_cell.length_a   1.000
_cell.length_b   1.000
_cell.length_c   1.000
_cell.angle_alpha   90.00
_cell.angle_beta   90.00
_cell.angle_gamma   90.00
#
_symmetry.space_group_name_H-M   'P 1'
#
loop_
_entity.id
_entity.type
_entity.pdbx_description
1 polymer ?
#
loop_
_entity_poly.entity_id
_entity_poly.type
_entity_poly.pdbx_seq_one_letter_code
_entity_poly.pdbx_strand_id
1 'polypeptide(L)'
;MIEFQHVFKSYGRGIDALANVTFGIAQGEFVFVSGPSGAGKSTLLKLIAGLDVPNRGTVLVNGQNVGKLPRRLRPYLRRAIGTILQDVHLLNDRSAFDNVLFPLIVAGHARSDALRRARAAIERVGLSGKESLRPEELSGGDQQRLAIARAIVNRPGLLIADEPTANLDRDSARRIVEVFRDFNRVGVTTILATHDDTLIADYATRVLLVKDGTVTDGGKRTPRLGGEVRA
;
A
#
# COMPACT_ATOMS: atom_id res chain seq x y z
N MET A 1 -6.92 -4.33 13.37
CA MET A 1 -7.09 -3.62 12.10
C MET A 1 -7.33 -4.57 10.92
N ILE A 2 -6.45 -5.52 10.68
CA ILE A 2 -6.59 -6.54 9.63
C ILE A 2 -6.50 -7.92 10.27
N GLU A 3 -7.38 -8.86 9.84
CA GLU A 3 -7.36 -10.23 10.30
C GLU A 3 -7.61 -11.18 9.14
N PHE A 4 -6.76 -12.18 9.01
CA PHE A 4 -6.91 -13.33 8.12
C PHE A 4 -7.22 -14.56 8.98
N GLN A 5 -8.28 -15.26 8.66
CA GLN A 5 -8.75 -16.43 9.40
C GLN A 5 -8.95 -17.58 8.42
N HIS A 6 -8.00 -18.55 8.40
CA HIS A 6 -8.02 -19.74 7.55
C HIS A 6 -8.29 -19.43 6.07
N VAL A 7 -7.56 -18.43 5.53
CA VAL A 7 -7.80 -17.90 4.18
C VAL A 7 -7.14 -18.78 3.13
N PHE A 8 -7.92 -19.13 2.11
CA PHE A 8 -7.46 -19.81 0.88
C PHE A 8 -7.80 -18.94 -0.32
N LYS A 9 -6.87 -18.85 -1.26
CA LYS A 9 -7.07 -18.17 -2.55
C LYS A 9 -6.34 -18.91 -3.65
N SER A 10 -7.09 -19.30 -4.68
CA SER A 10 -6.56 -19.94 -5.88
C SER A 10 -7.02 -19.19 -7.14
N TYR A 11 -6.20 -19.27 -8.18
CA TYR A 11 -6.48 -18.76 -9.52
C TYR A 11 -6.41 -19.90 -10.53
N GLY A 12 -7.51 -20.14 -11.25
CA GLY A 12 -7.59 -21.22 -12.22
C GLY A 12 -7.53 -22.62 -11.59
N ARG A 13 -7.18 -23.64 -12.40
CA ARG A 13 -7.10 -25.02 -11.94
C ARG A 13 -5.73 -25.29 -11.30
N GLY A 14 -5.67 -25.36 -9.96
CA GLY A 14 -4.54 -25.94 -9.22
C GLY A 14 -3.41 -24.98 -8.83
N ILE A 15 -3.59 -23.67 -8.91
CA ILE A 15 -2.60 -22.71 -8.41
C ILE A 15 -3.14 -22.05 -7.14
N ASP A 16 -2.69 -22.54 -5.97
CA ASP A 16 -3.01 -21.95 -4.69
C ASP A 16 -2.06 -20.77 -4.42
N ALA A 17 -2.58 -19.57 -4.60
CA ALA A 17 -1.85 -18.34 -4.30
C ALA A 17 -1.74 -18.08 -2.79
N LEU A 18 -2.74 -18.55 -2.00
CA LEU A 18 -2.71 -18.57 -0.54
C LEU A 18 -3.37 -19.85 -0.03
N ALA A 19 -2.73 -20.50 0.96
CA ALA A 19 -3.16 -21.77 1.54
C ALA A 19 -3.21 -21.67 3.07
N ASN A 20 -4.42 -21.70 3.65
CA ASN A 20 -4.69 -21.72 5.09
C ASN A 20 -3.99 -20.59 5.86
N VAL A 21 -4.06 -19.35 5.34
CA VAL A 21 -3.37 -18.20 5.92
C VAL A 21 -4.15 -17.65 7.11
N THR A 22 -3.47 -17.51 8.25
CA THR A 22 -4.02 -16.93 9.49
C THR A 22 -2.99 -16.01 10.13
N PHE A 23 -3.31 -14.73 10.26
CA PHE A 23 -2.52 -13.71 10.98
C PHE A 23 -3.37 -12.48 11.26
N GLY A 24 -2.86 -11.58 12.11
CA GLY A 24 -3.46 -10.27 12.36
C GLY A 24 -2.44 -9.15 12.25
N ILE A 25 -2.89 -7.96 11.86
CA ILE A 25 -2.12 -6.71 11.90
C ILE A 25 -2.91 -5.70 12.74
N ALA A 26 -2.28 -5.16 13.77
CA ALA A 26 -2.87 -4.13 14.62
C ALA A 26 -2.87 -2.75 13.93
N GLN A 27 -3.66 -1.84 14.47
CA GLN A 27 -3.65 -0.46 14.00
C GLN A 27 -2.30 0.20 14.32
N GLY A 28 -1.79 0.99 13.37
CA GLY A 28 -0.53 1.71 13.52
C GLY A 28 0.73 0.85 13.33
N GLU A 29 0.62 -0.46 13.02
CA GLU A 29 1.79 -1.27 12.70
C GLU A 29 2.40 -0.89 11.35
N PHE A 30 3.73 -0.99 11.25
CA PHE A 30 4.50 -0.92 10.01
C PHE A 30 5.01 -2.32 9.68
N VAL A 31 4.40 -2.96 8.71
CA VAL A 31 4.62 -4.38 8.38
C VAL A 31 5.21 -4.51 6.99
N PHE A 32 6.31 -5.24 6.90
CA PHE A 32 6.85 -5.69 5.62
C PHE A 32 6.32 -7.08 5.28
N VAL A 33 5.93 -7.28 4.02
CA VAL A 33 5.55 -8.56 3.46
C VAL A 33 6.68 -8.99 2.52
N SER A 34 7.45 -10.00 2.91
CA SER A 34 8.61 -10.49 2.17
C SER A 34 8.34 -11.88 1.58
N GLY A 35 9.09 -12.22 0.55
CA GLY A 35 9.03 -13.54 -0.08
C GLY A 35 9.38 -13.47 -1.56
N PRO A 36 9.66 -14.62 -2.21
CA PRO A 36 10.02 -14.67 -3.61
C PRO A 36 8.91 -14.17 -4.53
N SER A 37 9.22 -13.91 -5.80
CA SER A 37 8.22 -13.60 -6.81
C SER A 37 7.23 -14.78 -6.94
N GLY A 38 5.95 -14.48 -7.10
CA GLY A 38 4.91 -15.51 -7.19
C GLY A 38 4.48 -16.15 -5.87
N ALA A 39 5.10 -15.82 -4.73
CA ALA A 39 4.77 -16.44 -3.43
C ALA A 39 3.36 -16.13 -2.89
N GLY A 40 2.65 -15.13 -3.45
CA GLY A 40 1.32 -14.73 -3.00
C GLY A 40 1.22 -13.33 -2.37
N LYS A 41 2.33 -12.56 -2.32
CA LYS A 41 2.36 -11.20 -1.73
C LYS A 41 1.29 -10.27 -2.32
N SER A 42 1.26 -10.11 -3.63
CA SER A 42 0.28 -9.26 -4.33
C SER A 42 -1.16 -9.76 -4.13
N THR A 43 -1.36 -11.08 -4.05
CA THR A 43 -2.68 -11.67 -3.75
C THR A 43 -3.13 -11.27 -2.35
N LEU A 44 -2.25 -11.37 -1.36
CA LEU A 44 -2.52 -10.98 0.02
C LEU A 44 -2.94 -9.49 0.08
N LEU A 45 -2.17 -8.60 -0.57
CA LEU A 45 -2.48 -7.18 -0.62
C LEU A 45 -3.80 -6.89 -1.36
N LYS A 46 -4.10 -7.58 -2.46
CA LYS A 46 -5.37 -7.46 -3.20
C LYS A 46 -6.57 -7.84 -2.35
N LEU A 47 -6.46 -8.89 -1.52
CA LEU A 47 -7.51 -9.27 -0.58
C LEU A 47 -7.75 -8.20 0.48
N ILE A 48 -6.68 -7.62 1.07
CA ILE A 48 -6.79 -6.52 2.05
C ILE A 48 -7.46 -5.29 1.40
N ALA A 49 -7.06 -4.95 0.17
CA ALA A 49 -7.62 -3.79 -0.56
C ALA A 49 -9.07 -4.00 -1.05
N GLY A 50 -9.64 -5.20 -0.87
CA GLY A 50 -10.96 -5.53 -1.44
C GLY A 50 -11.00 -5.49 -2.98
N LEU A 51 -9.85 -5.66 -3.62
CA LEU A 51 -9.72 -5.81 -5.07
C LEU A 51 -10.04 -7.24 -5.50
N ASP A 52 -9.86 -8.17 -4.59
CA ASP A 52 -10.22 -9.57 -4.77
C ASP A 52 -10.90 -10.11 -3.50
N VAL A 53 -11.43 -11.33 -3.56
CA VAL A 53 -12.09 -12.00 -2.44
C VAL A 53 -11.48 -13.39 -2.22
N PRO A 54 -11.42 -13.89 -0.97
CA PRO A 54 -10.94 -15.24 -0.70
C PRO A 54 -11.92 -16.30 -1.25
N ASN A 55 -11.39 -17.47 -1.60
CA ASN A 55 -12.23 -18.64 -1.96
C ASN A 55 -12.81 -19.29 -0.70
N ARG A 56 -12.03 -19.33 0.40
CA ARG A 56 -12.44 -19.83 1.73
C ARG A 56 -11.79 -18.98 2.81
N GLY A 57 -12.34 -19.03 4.02
CA GLY A 57 -11.87 -18.27 5.16
C GLY A 57 -12.43 -16.86 5.19
N THR A 58 -11.89 -16.03 6.07
CA THR A 58 -12.38 -14.68 6.33
C THR A 58 -11.23 -13.68 6.31
N VAL A 59 -11.42 -12.57 5.61
CA VAL A 59 -10.54 -11.39 5.67
C VAL A 59 -11.35 -10.24 6.25
N LEU A 60 -10.91 -9.74 7.41
CA LEU A 60 -11.48 -8.56 8.05
C LEU A 60 -10.55 -7.37 7.87
N VAL A 61 -11.10 -6.24 7.49
CA VAL A 61 -10.41 -4.94 7.44
C VAL A 61 -11.26 -3.93 8.19
N ASN A 62 -10.73 -3.37 9.25
CA ASN A 62 -11.49 -2.52 10.19
C ASN A 62 -12.80 -3.17 10.67
N GLY A 63 -12.75 -4.47 10.97
CA GLY A 63 -13.92 -5.25 11.39
C GLY A 63 -14.90 -5.60 10.26
N GLN A 64 -14.70 -5.12 9.04
CA GLN A 64 -15.56 -5.44 7.88
C GLN A 64 -15.06 -6.67 7.15
N ASN A 65 -15.90 -7.66 6.93
CA ASN A 65 -15.58 -8.84 6.14
C ASN A 65 -15.57 -8.49 4.64
N VAL A 66 -14.37 -8.44 4.05
CA VAL A 66 -14.16 -8.06 2.65
C VAL A 66 -14.86 -9.02 1.68
N GLY A 67 -14.86 -10.32 1.99
CA GLY A 67 -15.50 -11.35 1.16
C GLY A 67 -17.03 -11.23 1.12
N LYS A 68 -17.65 -10.79 2.22
CA LYS A 68 -19.11 -10.63 2.36
C LYS A 68 -19.59 -9.21 2.05
N LEU A 69 -18.67 -8.25 1.78
CA LEU A 69 -19.03 -6.86 1.52
C LEU A 69 -19.80 -6.75 0.20
N PRO A 70 -21.02 -6.19 0.21
CA PRO A 70 -21.81 -5.97 -0.99
C PRO A 70 -21.02 -5.14 -2.01
N ARG A 71 -21.16 -5.44 -3.31
CA ARG A 71 -20.42 -4.77 -4.39
C ARG A 71 -20.52 -3.24 -4.31
N ARG A 72 -21.68 -2.71 -3.94
CA ARG A 72 -21.95 -1.26 -3.80
C ARG A 72 -21.15 -0.59 -2.67
N LEU A 73 -20.69 -1.35 -1.66
CA LEU A 73 -19.93 -0.82 -0.53
C LEU A 73 -18.42 -0.95 -0.71
N ARG A 74 -17.94 -1.77 -1.65
CA ARG A 74 -16.50 -1.93 -1.94
C ARG A 74 -15.77 -0.63 -2.31
N PRO A 75 -16.38 0.31 -3.07
CA PRO A 75 -15.74 1.60 -3.35
C PRO A 75 -15.46 2.43 -2.08
N TYR A 76 -16.32 2.35 -1.06
CA TYR A 76 -16.11 3.05 0.21
C TYR A 76 -14.93 2.45 0.99
N LEU A 77 -14.83 1.12 1.04
CA LEU A 77 -13.66 0.44 1.62
C LEU A 77 -12.38 0.88 0.91
N ARG A 78 -12.35 0.85 -0.42
CA ARG A 78 -11.15 1.22 -1.22
C ARG A 78 -10.75 2.68 -1.04
N ARG A 79 -11.69 3.61 -0.83
CA ARG A 79 -11.39 5.03 -0.55
C ARG A 79 -10.73 5.22 0.81
N ALA A 80 -11.01 4.34 1.78
CA ALA A 80 -10.39 4.36 3.10
C ALA A 80 -8.98 3.75 3.12
N ILE A 81 -8.54 3.12 2.01
CA ILE A 81 -7.25 2.46 1.86
C ILE A 81 -6.47 3.16 0.76
N GLY A 82 -5.28 3.67 1.08
CA GLY A 82 -4.31 4.12 0.09
C GLY A 82 -3.59 2.90 -0.50
N THR A 83 -3.79 2.65 -1.79
CA THR A 83 -3.22 1.47 -2.44
C THR A 83 -2.28 1.90 -3.56
N ILE A 84 -1.05 1.39 -3.51
CA ILE A 84 -0.04 1.48 -4.55
C ILE A 84 0.23 0.06 -5.03
N LEU A 85 -0.16 -0.23 -6.26
CA LEU A 85 0.09 -1.52 -6.91
C LEU A 85 1.39 -1.47 -7.69
N GLN A 86 1.94 -2.62 -8.03
CA GLN A 86 3.15 -2.76 -8.82
C GLN A 86 3.04 -1.99 -10.15
N ASP A 87 1.89 -2.11 -10.83
CA ASP A 87 1.55 -1.21 -11.95
C ASP A 87 0.86 0.02 -11.38
N VAL A 88 1.49 1.17 -11.49
CA VAL A 88 1.04 2.42 -10.86
C VAL A 88 -0.31 2.94 -11.38
N HIS A 89 -0.75 2.47 -12.56
CA HIS A 89 -2.04 2.80 -13.18
C HIS A 89 -2.39 4.29 -13.12
N LEU A 90 -1.46 5.13 -13.53
CA LEU A 90 -1.69 6.57 -13.63
C LEU A 90 -2.67 6.89 -14.77
N LEU A 91 -3.40 7.98 -14.63
CA LEU A 91 -4.27 8.52 -15.68
C LEU A 91 -3.39 9.26 -16.69
N ASN A 92 -3.07 8.62 -17.82
CA ASN A 92 -2.11 9.15 -18.79
C ASN A 92 -2.64 10.38 -19.56
N ASP A 93 -3.96 10.52 -19.64
CA ASP A 93 -4.65 11.67 -20.23
C ASP A 93 -4.75 12.90 -19.29
N ARG A 94 -4.21 12.79 -18.08
CA ARG A 94 -4.29 13.79 -17.02
C ARG A 94 -2.91 14.23 -16.56
N SER A 95 -2.84 15.48 -16.09
CA SER A 95 -1.63 16.01 -15.45
C SER A 95 -1.30 15.27 -14.15
N ALA A 96 -0.08 15.44 -13.64
CA ALA A 96 0.30 14.95 -12.32
C ALA A 96 -0.63 15.50 -11.23
N PHE A 97 -0.95 16.81 -11.31
CA PHE A 97 -1.88 17.43 -10.38
C PHE A 97 -3.28 16.80 -10.44
N ASP A 98 -3.83 16.60 -11.64
CA ASP A 98 -5.15 16.02 -11.81
C ASP A 98 -5.21 14.55 -11.36
N ASN A 99 -4.13 13.79 -11.52
CA ASN A 99 -4.02 12.43 -10.97
C ASN A 99 -4.21 12.41 -9.45
N VAL A 100 -3.65 13.39 -8.74
CA VAL A 100 -3.76 13.50 -7.27
C VAL A 100 -5.09 14.13 -6.86
N LEU A 101 -5.62 15.07 -7.63
CA LEU A 101 -6.89 15.74 -7.36
C LEU A 101 -8.10 14.82 -7.55
N PHE A 102 -8.05 13.94 -8.55
CA PHE A 102 -9.18 13.09 -8.95
C PHE A 102 -9.81 12.26 -7.81
N PRO A 103 -9.04 11.56 -6.95
CA PRO A 103 -9.61 10.83 -5.81
C PRO A 103 -10.40 11.72 -4.84
N LEU A 104 -10.00 12.97 -4.65
CA LEU A 104 -10.70 13.91 -3.77
C LEU A 104 -12.04 14.37 -4.36
N ILE A 105 -12.07 14.59 -5.68
CA ILE A 105 -13.31 14.93 -6.41
C ILE A 105 -14.29 13.76 -6.31
N VAL A 106 -13.82 12.54 -6.56
CA VAL A 106 -14.65 11.31 -6.47
C VAL A 106 -15.14 11.07 -5.04
N ALA A 107 -14.38 11.49 -4.04
CA ALA A 107 -14.78 11.41 -2.63
C ALA A 107 -15.78 12.51 -2.22
N GLY A 108 -16.04 13.50 -3.09
CA GLY A 108 -17.01 14.58 -2.82
C GLY A 108 -16.46 15.72 -1.94
N HIS A 109 -15.14 15.89 -1.86
CA HIS A 109 -14.55 17.01 -1.12
C HIS A 109 -14.86 18.35 -1.80
N ALA A 110 -15.03 19.40 -0.98
CA ALA A 110 -15.18 20.77 -1.48
C ALA A 110 -13.96 21.16 -2.34
N ARG A 111 -14.19 21.85 -3.46
CA ARG A 111 -13.14 22.13 -4.46
C ARG A 111 -11.91 22.83 -3.85
N SER A 112 -12.12 23.82 -2.99
CA SER A 112 -11.02 24.56 -2.33
C SER A 112 -10.16 23.65 -1.44
N ASP A 113 -10.79 22.74 -0.67
CA ASP A 113 -10.10 21.77 0.19
C ASP A 113 -9.35 20.74 -0.66
N ALA A 114 -9.99 20.22 -1.71
CA ALA A 114 -9.37 19.27 -2.65
C ALA A 114 -8.11 19.83 -3.30
N LEU A 115 -8.17 21.07 -3.82
CA LEU A 115 -7.00 21.74 -4.42
C LEU A 115 -5.86 21.93 -3.41
N ARG A 116 -6.16 22.33 -2.18
CA ARG A 116 -5.17 22.50 -1.12
C ARG A 116 -4.50 21.16 -0.77
N ARG A 117 -5.29 20.09 -0.59
CA ARG A 117 -4.78 18.75 -0.26
C ARG A 117 -3.94 18.17 -1.39
N ALA A 118 -4.37 18.35 -2.64
CA ALA A 118 -3.62 17.85 -3.79
C ALA A 118 -2.23 18.50 -3.89
N ARG A 119 -2.13 19.83 -3.69
CA ARG A 119 -0.85 20.54 -3.66
C ARG A 119 0.05 20.02 -2.53
N ALA A 120 -0.48 19.91 -1.32
CA ALA A 120 0.28 19.39 -0.17
C ALA A 120 0.76 17.95 -0.39
N ALA A 121 -0.03 17.09 -1.05
CA ALA A 121 0.38 15.73 -1.35
C ALA A 121 1.51 15.68 -2.40
N ILE A 122 1.46 16.52 -3.43
CA ILE A 122 2.52 16.66 -4.45
C ILE A 122 3.83 17.16 -3.81
N GLU A 123 3.75 18.20 -3.00
CA GLU A 123 4.89 18.74 -2.26
C GLU A 123 5.51 17.68 -1.35
N ARG A 124 4.69 16.91 -0.61
CA ARG A 124 5.13 15.86 0.30
C ARG A 124 5.98 14.78 -0.37
N VAL A 125 5.70 14.48 -1.62
CA VAL A 125 6.46 13.47 -2.39
C VAL A 125 7.58 14.07 -3.25
N GLY A 126 7.82 15.41 -3.16
CA GLY A 126 8.89 16.08 -3.89
C GLY A 126 8.62 16.24 -5.38
N LEU A 127 7.36 16.44 -5.78
CA LEU A 127 6.96 16.69 -7.17
C LEU A 127 6.58 18.15 -7.45
N SER A 128 6.94 19.09 -6.56
CA SER A 128 6.75 20.51 -6.80
C SER A 128 7.45 20.95 -8.09
N GLY A 129 6.76 21.72 -8.92
CA GLY A 129 7.23 22.17 -10.23
C GLY A 129 6.95 21.18 -11.37
N LYS A 130 6.38 19.99 -11.08
CA LYS A 130 6.02 18.98 -12.08
C LYS A 130 4.51 18.75 -12.19
N GLU A 131 3.72 19.65 -11.60
CA GLU A 131 2.27 19.51 -11.46
C GLU A 131 1.53 19.43 -12.80
N SER A 132 2.02 20.16 -13.81
CA SER A 132 1.43 20.23 -15.14
C SER A 132 1.84 19.08 -16.06
N LEU A 133 2.91 18.35 -15.72
CA LEU A 133 3.43 17.27 -16.55
C LEU A 133 2.46 16.07 -16.56
N ARG A 134 2.41 15.36 -17.67
CA ARG A 134 1.71 14.09 -17.80
C ARG A 134 2.59 12.93 -17.31
N PRO A 135 2.01 11.77 -16.95
CA PRO A 135 2.79 10.63 -16.51
C PRO A 135 3.91 10.23 -17.47
N GLU A 136 3.70 10.29 -18.78
CA GLU A 136 4.68 9.97 -19.81
C GLU A 136 5.90 10.91 -19.85
N GLU A 137 5.75 12.13 -19.33
CA GLU A 137 6.81 13.14 -19.23
C GLU A 137 7.61 13.02 -17.91
N LEU A 138 7.18 12.14 -17.01
CA LEU A 138 7.79 11.90 -15.71
C LEU A 138 8.75 10.71 -15.76
N SER A 139 9.86 10.79 -15.01
CA SER A 139 10.71 9.62 -14.79
C SER A 139 9.95 8.52 -14.05
N GLY A 140 10.39 7.25 -14.14
CA GLY A 140 9.76 6.14 -13.42
C GLY A 140 9.68 6.38 -11.91
N GLY A 141 10.71 7.00 -11.32
CA GLY A 141 10.70 7.40 -9.91
C GLY A 141 9.68 8.51 -9.60
N ASP A 142 9.48 9.46 -10.53
CA ASP A 142 8.46 10.50 -10.39
C ASP A 142 7.05 9.92 -10.51
N GLN A 143 6.84 8.97 -11.44
CA GLN A 143 5.58 8.24 -11.57
C GLN A 143 5.23 7.48 -10.28
N GLN A 144 6.23 6.84 -9.67
CA GLN A 144 6.05 6.15 -8.39
C GLN A 144 5.69 7.13 -7.27
N ARG A 145 6.39 8.26 -7.17
CA ARG A 145 6.04 9.34 -6.22
C ARG A 145 4.65 9.90 -6.47
N LEU A 146 4.24 10.05 -7.73
CA LEU A 146 2.89 10.47 -8.09
C LEU A 146 1.82 9.47 -7.64
N ALA A 147 2.06 8.16 -7.82
CA ALA A 147 1.16 7.12 -7.33
C ALA A 147 1.01 7.16 -5.80
N ILE A 148 2.10 7.44 -5.08
CA ILE A 148 2.09 7.61 -3.62
C ILE A 148 1.27 8.85 -3.25
N ALA A 149 1.51 10.01 -3.89
CA ALA A 149 0.74 11.22 -3.65
C ALA A 149 -0.77 10.98 -3.82
N ARG A 150 -1.15 10.28 -4.89
CA ARG A 150 -2.53 9.89 -5.16
C ARG A 150 -3.11 8.96 -4.08
N ALA A 151 -2.32 8.03 -3.55
CA ALA A 151 -2.76 7.10 -2.52
C ALA A 151 -2.98 7.77 -1.16
N ILE A 152 -2.14 8.77 -0.80
CA ILE A 152 -2.17 9.43 0.51
C ILE A 152 -3.12 10.63 0.59
N VAL A 153 -3.58 11.18 -0.54
CA VAL A 153 -4.31 12.46 -0.60
C VAL A 153 -5.62 12.45 0.18
N ASN A 154 -6.29 11.31 0.26
CA ASN A 154 -7.51 11.10 1.06
C ASN A 154 -7.24 10.89 2.56
N ARG A 155 -5.98 10.92 3.01
CA ARG A 155 -5.57 10.63 4.39
C ARG A 155 -6.10 9.27 4.87
N PRO A 156 -5.74 8.18 4.19
CA PRO A 156 -6.22 6.85 4.54
C PRO A 156 -5.68 6.41 5.91
N GLY A 157 -6.45 5.60 6.64
CA GLY A 157 -5.97 4.95 7.87
C GLY A 157 -5.10 3.71 7.62
N LEU A 158 -5.08 3.22 6.38
CA LEU A 158 -4.30 2.07 5.94
C LEU A 158 -3.62 2.38 4.61
N LEU A 159 -2.30 2.20 4.53
CA LEU A 159 -1.51 2.27 3.30
C LEU A 159 -1.00 0.88 2.94
N ILE A 160 -1.16 0.51 1.68
CA ILE A 160 -0.69 -0.76 1.13
C ILE A 160 0.14 -0.47 -0.12
N ALA A 161 1.35 -1.01 -0.18
CA ALA A 161 2.20 -0.85 -1.34
C ALA A 161 2.80 -2.20 -1.77
N ASP A 162 2.68 -2.50 -3.06
CA ASP A 162 3.23 -3.69 -3.70
C ASP A 162 4.44 -3.28 -4.54
N GLU A 163 5.63 -3.68 -4.08
CA GLU A 163 6.93 -3.36 -4.70
C GLU A 163 7.11 -1.86 -5.03
N PRO A 164 6.85 -0.92 -4.06
CA PRO A 164 6.83 0.51 -4.36
C PRO A 164 8.20 1.10 -4.70
N THR A 165 9.26 0.33 -4.56
CA THR A 165 10.64 0.73 -4.81
C THR A 165 11.28 -0.04 -5.97
N ALA A 166 10.51 -0.90 -6.65
CA ALA A 166 11.00 -1.62 -7.80
C ALA A 166 11.50 -0.65 -8.89
N ASN A 167 12.63 -0.96 -9.50
CA ASN A 167 13.27 -0.16 -10.54
C ASN A 167 13.76 1.24 -10.11
N LEU A 168 13.89 1.50 -8.80
CA LEU A 168 14.49 2.72 -8.27
C LEU A 168 15.93 2.47 -7.82
N ASP A 169 16.76 3.52 -7.93
CA ASP A 169 18.06 3.53 -7.26
C ASP A 169 17.89 3.50 -5.73
N ARG A 170 18.95 3.10 -5.03
CA ARG A 170 18.92 2.88 -3.57
C ARG A 170 18.49 4.13 -2.78
N ASP A 171 18.92 5.31 -3.20
CA ASP A 171 18.59 6.54 -2.47
C ASP A 171 17.15 6.95 -2.72
N SER A 172 16.66 6.78 -3.93
CA SER A 172 15.25 6.98 -4.27
C SER A 172 14.34 5.97 -3.54
N ALA A 173 14.74 4.71 -3.47
CA ALA A 173 14.03 3.67 -2.73
C ALA A 173 13.92 4.03 -1.23
N ARG A 174 15.02 4.46 -0.61
CA ARG A 174 15.00 4.92 0.79
C ARG A 174 14.07 6.09 1.01
N ARG A 175 14.14 7.12 0.14
CA ARG A 175 13.22 8.28 0.23
C ARG A 175 11.75 7.86 0.17
N ILE A 176 11.42 6.88 -0.66
CA ILE A 176 10.06 6.34 -0.75
C ILE A 176 9.66 5.67 0.56
N VAL A 177 10.51 4.81 1.12
CA VAL A 177 10.21 4.13 2.40
C VAL A 177 10.07 5.12 3.55
N GLU A 178 10.88 6.19 3.58
CA GLU A 178 10.73 7.26 4.57
C GLU A 178 9.37 7.97 4.49
N VAL A 179 8.83 8.20 3.28
CA VAL A 179 7.47 8.74 3.15
C VAL A 179 6.45 7.80 3.82
N PHE A 180 6.52 6.50 3.60
CA PHE A 180 5.63 5.53 4.26
C PHE A 180 5.81 5.52 5.78
N ARG A 181 7.05 5.61 6.25
CA ARG A 181 7.38 5.66 7.67
C ARG A 181 6.83 6.91 8.35
N ASP A 182 6.90 8.06 7.69
CA ASP A 182 6.32 9.30 8.20
C ASP A 182 4.79 9.21 8.37
N PHE A 183 4.08 8.54 7.44
CA PHE A 183 2.65 8.27 7.61
C PHE A 183 2.40 7.30 8.76
N ASN A 184 3.24 6.28 8.92
CA ASN A 184 3.13 5.35 10.03
C ASN A 184 3.34 6.04 11.39
N ARG A 185 4.32 6.95 11.51
CA ARG A 185 4.58 7.74 12.73
C ARG A 185 3.39 8.55 13.22
N VAL A 186 2.50 8.95 12.32
CA VAL A 186 1.25 9.65 12.67
C VAL A 186 0.06 8.69 12.82
N GLY A 187 0.31 7.38 12.96
CA GLY A 187 -0.70 6.37 13.31
C GLY A 187 -1.32 5.65 12.11
N VAL A 188 -0.89 5.89 10.88
CA VAL A 188 -1.38 5.16 9.71
C VAL A 188 -0.77 3.75 9.70
N THR A 189 -1.61 2.73 9.62
CA THR A 189 -1.15 1.36 9.42
C THR A 189 -0.56 1.22 8.03
N THR A 190 0.65 0.66 7.92
CA THR A 190 1.37 0.61 6.65
C THR A 190 1.85 -0.80 6.36
N ILE A 191 1.59 -1.29 5.15
CA ILE A 191 2.01 -2.60 4.67
C ILE A 191 2.79 -2.42 3.38
N LEU A 192 4.04 -2.85 3.39
CA LEU A 192 4.96 -2.81 2.25
C LEU A 192 5.34 -4.22 1.82
N ALA A 193 4.93 -4.63 0.61
CA ALA A 193 5.47 -5.84 0.02
C ALA A 193 6.74 -5.50 -0.76
N THR A 194 7.82 -6.19 -0.46
CA THR A 194 9.10 -6.07 -1.18
C THR A 194 9.94 -7.32 -1.01
N HIS A 195 10.86 -7.53 -1.93
CA HIS A 195 11.91 -8.55 -1.87
C HIS A 195 13.29 -7.95 -1.58
N ASP A 196 13.39 -6.64 -1.32
CA ASP A 196 14.65 -5.96 -0.99
C ASP A 196 15.00 -6.19 0.49
N ASP A 197 15.91 -7.13 0.73
CA ASP A 197 16.38 -7.48 2.07
C ASP A 197 17.07 -6.31 2.79
N THR A 198 17.65 -5.36 2.04
CA THR A 198 18.29 -4.17 2.62
C THR A 198 17.25 -3.25 3.23
N LEU A 199 16.18 -2.95 2.50
CA LEU A 199 15.08 -2.12 3.01
C LEU A 199 14.38 -2.81 4.19
N ILE A 200 14.19 -4.12 4.13
CA ILE A 200 13.63 -4.89 5.24
C ILE A 200 14.51 -4.79 6.48
N ALA A 201 15.82 -4.97 6.34
CA ALA A 201 16.76 -4.88 7.45
C ALA A 201 16.84 -3.46 8.05
N ASP A 202 16.78 -2.45 7.19
CA ASP A 202 16.90 -1.04 7.58
C ASP A 202 15.63 -0.50 8.26
N TYR A 203 14.43 -0.94 7.83
CA TYR A 203 13.17 -0.29 8.20
C TYR A 203 12.10 -1.18 8.84
N ALA A 204 12.17 -2.51 8.70
CA ALA A 204 11.09 -3.37 9.15
C ALA A 204 11.00 -3.45 10.67
N THR A 205 9.81 -3.12 11.21
CA THR A 205 9.47 -3.37 12.62
C THR A 205 8.79 -4.73 12.82
N ARG A 206 8.19 -5.28 11.77
CA ARG A 206 7.59 -6.61 11.69
C ARG A 206 7.64 -7.12 10.27
N VAL A 207 7.88 -8.41 10.09
CA VAL A 207 7.94 -9.03 8.76
C VAL A 207 7.00 -10.22 8.72
N LEU A 208 6.13 -10.26 7.70
CA LEU A 208 5.38 -11.43 7.30
C LEU A 208 6.09 -12.10 6.12
N LEU A 209 6.54 -13.32 6.30
CA LEU A 209 7.21 -14.10 5.26
C LEU A 209 6.17 -14.90 4.49
N VAL A 210 6.07 -14.66 3.19
CA VAL A 210 5.18 -15.39 2.28
C VAL A 210 6.01 -16.36 1.46
N LYS A 211 5.69 -17.64 1.57
CA LYS A 211 6.36 -18.72 0.82
C LYS A 211 5.33 -19.79 0.44
N ASP A 212 5.28 -20.15 -0.83
CA ASP A 212 4.42 -21.21 -1.35
C ASP A 212 2.95 -21.08 -0.88
N GLY A 213 2.42 -19.85 -0.93
CA GLY A 213 1.06 -19.53 -0.50
C GLY A 213 0.81 -19.54 1.01
N THR A 214 1.82 -19.84 1.83
CA THR A 214 1.73 -19.78 3.29
C THR A 214 2.32 -18.48 3.82
N VAL A 215 1.86 -18.04 5.00
CA VAL A 215 2.37 -16.84 5.67
C VAL A 215 2.90 -17.21 7.03
N THR A 216 4.16 -16.88 7.30
CA THR A 216 4.79 -17.05 8.60
C THR A 216 5.09 -15.67 9.19
N ASP A 217 4.67 -15.45 10.44
CA ASP A 217 5.00 -14.22 11.17
C ASP A 217 6.45 -14.29 11.67
N GLY A 218 7.31 -13.46 11.09
CA GLY A 218 8.71 -13.33 11.47
C GLY A 218 8.93 -12.55 12.78
N GLY A 219 7.81 -12.12 13.42
CA GLY A 219 7.85 -11.40 14.69
C GLY A 219 8.28 -9.93 14.58
N LYS A 220 8.29 -9.27 15.73
CA LYS A 220 8.77 -7.88 15.84
C LYS A 220 10.29 -7.83 15.73
N ARG A 221 10.79 -6.79 15.06
CA ARG A 221 12.22 -6.56 14.83
C ARG A 221 12.59 -5.13 15.22
N THR A 222 13.85 -4.92 15.55
CA THR A 222 14.43 -3.57 15.70
C THR A 222 15.09 -3.21 14.36
N PRO A 223 14.61 -2.18 13.66
CA PRO A 223 15.20 -1.76 12.39
C PRO A 223 16.60 -1.18 12.61
N ARG A 224 17.48 -1.32 11.61
CA ARG A 224 18.85 -0.78 11.66
C ARG A 224 18.88 0.73 11.56
N LEU A 225 18.00 1.32 10.74
CA LEU A 225 17.84 2.76 10.59
C LEU A 225 16.58 3.21 11.33
N GLY A 226 16.75 4.06 12.35
CA GLY A 226 15.64 4.69 13.06
C GLY A 226 15.22 4.05 14.38
N GLY A 227 16.15 3.45 15.10
CA GLY A 227 15.98 3.00 16.49
C GLY A 227 15.88 4.14 17.51
N GLU A 228 15.19 5.25 17.21
CA GLU A 228 14.77 6.24 18.20
C GLU A 228 13.27 6.49 18.08
N VAL A 229 12.49 5.56 18.59
CA VAL A 229 11.19 5.91 19.17
C VAL A 229 11.41 5.97 20.66
N ARG A 230 11.84 7.12 21.16
CA ARG A 230 11.71 7.43 22.59
C ARG A 230 10.24 7.71 22.87
N ALA A 231 9.80 7.13 23.97
CA ALA A 231 8.51 7.22 24.61
C ALA A 231 7.96 8.63 24.73
#